data_d3fcb5b6643ac023c58f93e392eb0a40
#
_entry.id   d3fcb5b6643ac023c58f93e392eb0a40
#
_cell.length_a   1.000
_cell.length_b   1.000
_cell.length_c   1.000
_cell.angle_alpha   90.00
_cell.angle_beta   90.00
_cell.angle_gamma   90.00
#
_symmetry.space_group_name_H-M   'P 1'
#
loop_
_entity.id
_entity.type
_entity.pdbx_description
1 polymer ?
#
loop_
_entity_poly.entity_id
_entity_poly.type
_entity_poly.pdbx_seq_one_letter_code
_entity_poly.pdbx_strand_id
1 'polypeptide(L)'
;MVSNVIEIIILSLIQGISEFLPISSSAHLLVVSTLYEFKSSSLLIDVSLHLGSLLAIIFFFRKELFNIKNNHKLLSLITVGSIPLIIIGYIFYKTEIIYLLRDIKIVAWTTLIFGILL
;
A
#
# COMPACT_ATOMS: atom_id res chain seq x y z
N MET A 1 12.35 -1.60 22.69
CA MET A 1 13.00 -2.22 21.52
C MET A 1 12.27 -3.50 21.08
N VAL A 2 11.99 -4.44 21.98
CA VAL A 2 11.24 -5.69 21.66
C VAL A 2 9.81 -5.41 21.20
N SER A 3 9.10 -4.45 21.83
CA SER A 3 7.75 -4.05 21.41
C SER A 3 7.69 -3.57 19.96
N ASN A 4 8.66 -2.77 19.52
CA ASN A 4 8.70 -2.26 18.15
C ASN A 4 8.87 -3.37 17.10
N VAL A 5 9.65 -4.42 17.44
CA VAL A 5 9.81 -5.58 16.53
C VAL A 5 8.52 -6.37 16.41
N ILE A 6 7.82 -6.59 17.52
CA ILE A 6 6.52 -7.28 17.51
C ILE A 6 5.48 -6.49 16.68
N GLU A 7 5.41 -5.16 16.88
CA GLU A 7 4.54 -4.30 16.10
C GLU A 7 4.81 -4.42 14.59
N ILE A 8 6.08 -4.37 14.18
CA ILE A 8 6.49 -4.51 12.78
C ILE A 8 6.13 -5.90 12.23
N ILE A 9 6.30 -6.96 13.01
CA ILE A 9 5.90 -8.32 12.60
C ILE A 9 4.39 -8.39 12.38
N ILE A 10 3.59 -7.85 13.30
CA ILE A 10 2.13 -7.81 13.16
C ILE A 10 1.72 -7.03 11.90
N LEU A 11 2.28 -5.84 11.69
CA LEU A 11 2.02 -5.02 10.52
C LEU A 11 2.44 -5.74 9.23
N SER A 12 3.56 -6.46 9.25
CA SER A 12 4.04 -7.25 8.10
C SER A 12 3.10 -8.40 7.74
N LEU A 13 2.55 -9.09 8.74
CA LEU A 13 1.57 -10.15 8.52
C LEU A 13 0.26 -9.58 7.95
N ILE A 14 -0.23 -8.48 8.51
CA ILE A 14 -1.43 -7.80 8.01
C ILE A 14 -1.21 -7.35 6.56
N GLN A 15 -0.09 -6.68 6.27
CA GLN A 15 0.26 -6.25 4.93
C GLN A 15 0.31 -7.44 3.96
N GLY A 16 1.03 -8.50 4.33
CA GLY A 16 1.19 -9.68 3.48
C GLY A 16 -0.14 -10.38 3.16
N ILE A 17 -1.10 -10.39 4.10
CA ILE A 17 -2.42 -10.97 3.87
C ILE A 17 -3.31 -10.01 3.07
N SER A 18 -3.40 -8.74 3.49
CA SER A 18 -4.32 -7.78 2.90
C SER A 18 -3.93 -7.32 1.49
N GLU A 19 -2.65 -7.37 1.13
CA GLU A 19 -2.18 -6.99 -0.20
C GLU A 19 -2.67 -7.94 -1.30
N PHE A 20 -2.88 -9.21 -0.96
CA PHE A 20 -3.38 -10.21 -1.91
C PHE A 20 -4.90 -10.39 -1.87
N LEU A 21 -5.58 -9.69 -0.98
CA LEU A 21 -7.03 -9.64 -0.93
C LEU A 21 -7.54 -8.37 -1.61
N PRO A 22 -8.76 -8.36 -2.17
CA PRO A 22 -9.34 -7.17 -2.81
C PRO A 22 -9.85 -6.16 -1.76
N ILE A 23 -8.97 -5.80 -0.81
CA ILE A 23 -9.23 -4.87 0.30
C ILE A 23 -8.06 -3.89 0.42
N SER A 24 -8.30 -2.72 1.01
CA SER A 24 -7.24 -1.71 1.18
C SER A 24 -6.27 -2.12 2.29
N SER A 25 -5.06 -2.54 1.93
CA SER A 25 -3.99 -2.87 2.89
C SER A 25 -3.59 -1.66 3.73
N SER A 26 -3.45 -0.48 3.13
CA SER A 26 -3.12 0.76 3.84
C SER A 26 -4.15 1.14 4.91
N ALA A 27 -5.44 0.93 4.63
CA ALA A 27 -6.51 1.16 5.61
C ALA A 27 -6.39 0.20 6.80
N HIS A 28 -6.09 -1.08 6.56
CA HIS A 28 -5.90 -2.07 7.63
C HIS A 28 -4.69 -1.75 8.49
N LEU A 29 -3.56 -1.38 7.89
CA LEU A 29 -2.38 -0.94 8.64
C LEU A 29 -2.69 0.26 9.53
N LEU A 30 -3.39 1.27 9.00
CA LEU A 30 -3.78 2.45 9.74
C LEU A 30 -4.73 2.14 10.89
N VAL A 31 -5.78 1.34 10.65
CA VAL A 31 -6.76 0.96 11.67
C VAL A 31 -6.08 0.19 12.80
N VAL A 32 -5.30 -0.84 12.49
CA VAL A 32 -4.64 -1.65 13.52
C VAL A 32 -3.64 -0.81 14.31
N SER A 33 -2.80 -0.02 13.63
CA SER A 33 -1.81 0.81 14.32
C SER A 33 -2.46 1.87 15.22
N THR A 34 -3.62 2.39 14.84
CA THR A 34 -4.36 3.37 15.66
C THR A 34 -5.06 2.70 16.84
N LEU A 35 -5.70 1.54 16.64
CA LEU A 35 -6.43 0.83 17.71
C LEU A 35 -5.49 0.30 18.79
N TYR A 36 -4.30 -0.15 18.43
CA TYR A 36 -3.31 -0.68 19.37
C TYR A 36 -2.23 0.32 19.76
N GLU A 37 -2.36 1.58 19.33
CA GLU A 37 -1.43 2.68 19.62
C GLU A 37 0.03 2.33 19.30
N PHE A 38 0.25 1.71 18.14
CA PHE A 38 1.59 1.27 17.73
C PHE A 38 2.53 2.46 17.54
N LYS A 39 3.63 2.46 18.26
CA LYS A 39 4.68 3.50 18.17
C LYS A 39 5.49 3.41 16.88
N SER A 40 5.54 2.23 16.28
CA SER A 40 6.26 1.96 15.03
C SER A 40 5.45 2.37 13.78
N SER A 41 4.20 2.83 13.93
CA SER A 41 3.38 3.26 12.80
C SER A 41 3.91 4.57 12.23
N SER A 42 4.32 4.52 10.96
CA SER A 42 4.76 5.70 10.21
C SER A 42 4.59 5.44 8.72
N LEU A 43 4.52 6.53 7.93
CA LEU A 43 4.49 6.44 6.47
C LEU A 43 5.69 5.65 5.93
N LEU A 44 6.87 5.83 6.53
CA LEU A 44 8.08 5.12 6.12
C LEU A 44 7.95 3.60 6.31
N ILE A 45 7.41 3.16 7.45
CA ILE A 45 7.19 1.73 7.73
C ILE A 45 6.17 1.16 6.73
N ASP A 46 5.04 1.84 6.50
CA ASP A 46 4.03 1.38 5.55
C ASP A 46 4.60 1.24 4.13
N VAL A 47 5.35 2.23 3.66
CA VAL A 47 6.03 2.17 2.35
C VAL A 47 7.03 1.01 2.31
N SER A 48 7.77 0.76 3.38
CA SER A 48 8.72 -0.36 3.46
C SER A 48 8.01 -1.72 3.40
N LEU A 49 6.85 -1.85 4.03
CA LEU A 49 6.02 -3.05 3.99
C LEU A 49 5.48 -3.31 2.57
N HIS A 50 4.99 -2.26 1.89
CA HIS A 50 4.56 -2.36 0.49
C HIS A 50 5.71 -2.72 -0.45
N LEU A 51 6.92 -2.18 -0.21
CA LEU A 51 8.11 -2.56 -0.96
C LEU A 51 8.43 -4.05 -0.76
N GLY A 52 8.30 -4.57 0.46
CA GLY A 52 8.47 -5.99 0.75
C GLY A 52 7.48 -6.86 -0.03
N SER A 53 6.20 -6.50 -0.05
CA SER A 53 5.16 -7.18 -0.82
C SER A 53 5.47 -7.12 -2.32
N LEU A 54 5.91 -5.97 -2.84
CA LEU A 54 6.29 -5.81 -4.25
C LEU A 54 7.46 -6.73 -4.62
N LEU A 55 8.48 -6.81 -3.78
CA LEU A 55 9.61 -7.72 -4.00
C LEU A 55 9.18 -9.19 -4.00
N ALA A 56 8.25 -9.57 -3.12
CA ALA A 56 7.69 -10.92 -3.09
C ALA A 56 6.93 -11.23 -4.39
N ILE A 57 6.12 -10.30 -4.90
CA ILE A 57 5.40 -10.42 -6.18
C ILE A 57 6.39 -10.56 -7.35
N ILE A 58 7.40 -9.70 -7.41
CA ILE A 58 8.43 -9.76 -8.45
C ILE A 58 9.15 -11.11 -8.43
N PHE A 59 9.49 -11.61 -7.25
CA PHE A 59 10.16 -12.91 -7.12
C PHE A 59 9.26 -14.06 -7.54
N PHE A 60 7.99 -14.03 -7.13
CA PHE A 60 7.01 -15.07 -7.46
C PHE A 60 6.73 -15.12 -8.97
N PHE A 61 6.45 -13.97 -9.58
CA PHE A 61 6.13 -13.81 -11.00
C PHE A 61 7.34 -13.55 -11.90
N ARG A 62 8.56 -13.82 -11.44
CA ARG A 62 9.78 -13.50 -12.19
C ARG A 62 9.79 -14.06 -13.61
N LYS A 63 9.27 -15.27 -13.82
CA LYS A 63 9.25 -15.90 -15.16
C LYS A 63 8.33 -15.17 -16.12
N GLU A 64 7.15 -14.78 -15.65
CA GLU A 64 6.17 -14.01 -16.41
C GLU A 64 6.68 -12.60 -16.69
N LEU A 65 7.33 -11.98 -15.70
CA LEU A 65 7.93 -10.65 -15.83
C LEU A 65 9.10 -10.62 -16.82
N PHE A 66 9.91 -11.68 -16.89
CA PHE A 66 10.95 -11.78 -17.93
C PHE A 66 10.37 -11.89 -19.34
N ASN A 67 9.19 -12.50 -19.49
CA ASN A 67 8.48 -12.59 -20.76
C ASN A 67 7.72 -11.30 -21.15
N ILE A 68 7.58 -10.35 -20.25
CA ILE A 68 6.87 -9.09 -20.51
C ILE A 68 7.54 -8.27 -21.62
N LYS A 69 8.87 -8.43 -21.80
CA LYS A 69 9.62 -7.81 -22.89
C LYS A 69 9.12 -8.23 -24.27
N ASN A 70 8.55 -9.41 -24.39
CA ASN A 70 7.98 -9.92 -25.64
C ASN A 70 6.53 -9.49 -25.83
N ASN A 71 5.89 -8.95 -24.79
CA ASN A 71 4.52 -8.45 -24.81
C ASN A 71 4.49 -6.92 -24.67
N HIS A 72 4.89 -6.24 -25.75
CA HIS A 72 4.95 -4.77 -25.79
C HIS A 72 3.62 -4.10 -25.45
N LYS A 73 2.48 -4.74 -25.77
CA LYS A 73 1.15 -4.22 -25.45
C LYS A 73 0.92 -4.17 -23.93
N LEU A 74 1.25 -5.25 -23.22
CA LEU A 74 1.11 -5.31 -21.77
C LEU A 74 2.07 -4.31 -21.08
N LEU A 75 3.31 -4.25 -21.53
CA LEU A 75 4.30 -3.30 -21.02
C LEU A 75 3.83 -1.85 -21.21
N SER A 76 3.32 -1.51 -22.39
CA SER A 76 2.78 -0.17 -22.67
C SER A 76 1.58 0.17 -21.77
N LEU A 77 0.65 -0.76 -21.57
CA LEU A 77 -0.51 -0.55 -20.70
C LEU A 77 -0.11 -0.30 -19.24
N ILE A 78 0.84 -1.09 -18.72
CA ILE A 78 1.35 -0.91 -17.35
C ILE A 78 2.04 0.45 -17.25
N THR A 79 2.92 0.80 -18.18
CA THR A 79 3.67 2.06 -18.16
C THR A 79 2.73 3.26 -18.21
N VAL A 80 1.83 3.30 -19.19
CA VAL A 80 0.86 4.40 -19.36
C VAL A 80 -0.09 4.50 -18.17
N GLY A 81 -0.56 3.37 -17.64
CA GLY A 81 -1.43 3.36 -16.47
C GLY A 81 -0.75 3.80 -15.18
N SER A 82 0.57 3.60 -15.07
CA SER A 82 1.35 4.00 -13.88
C SER A 82 1.71 5.48 -13.85
N ILE A 83 1.83 6.14 -15.01
CA ILE A 83 2.24 7.55 -15.10
C ILE A 83 1.33 8.49 -14.27
N PRO A 84 -0.03 8.48 -14.44
CA PRO A 84 -0.88 9.39 -13.67
C PRO A 84 -0.79 9.13 -12.17
N LEU A 85 -0.66 7.87 -11.75
CA LEU A 85 -0.53 7.51 -10.34
C LEU A 85 0.78 8.06 -9.74
N ILE A 86 1.90 7.96 -10.48
CA ILE A 86 3.19 8.49 -10.05
C ILE A 86 3.14 10.02 -9.92
N ILE A 87 2.53 10.70 -10.90
CA ILE A 87 2.42 12.16 -10.88
C ILE A 87 1.58 12.64 -9.69
N ILE A 88 0.38 12.06 -9.52
CA ILE A 88 -0.53 12.43 -8.41
C ILE A 88 0.11 12.09 -7.07
N GLY A 89 0.70 10.90 -6.93
CA GLY A 89 1.39 10.50 -5.71
C GLY A 89 2.55 11.41 -5.34
N TYR A 90 3.33 11.85 -6.34
CA TYR A 90 4.41 12.81 -6.13
C TYR A 90 3.89 14.18 -5.68
N ILE A 91 2.80 14.68 -6.27
CA ILE A 91 2.16 15.93 -5.88
C ILE A 91 1.67 15.84 -4.43
N PHE A 92 0.96 14.76 -4.06
CA PHE A 92 0.45 14.57 -2.71
C PHE A 92 1.57 14.46 -1.67
N TYR A 93 2.68 13.84 -2.03
CA TYR A 93 3.85 13.78 -1.17
C TYR A 93 4.48 15.16 -0.97
N LYS A 94 4.67 15.94 -2.05
CA LYS A 94 5.26 17.29 -2.00
C LYS A 94 4.39 18.32 -1.27
N THR A 95 3.08 18.20 -1.38
CA THR A 95 2.12 19.10 -0.74
C THR A 95 1.73 18.67 0.67
N GLU A 96 2.33 17.58 1.18
CA GLU A 96 2.02 16.99 2.48
C GLU A 96 0.56 16.54 2.66
N ILE A 97 -0.25 16.61 1.61
CA ILE A 97 -1.65 16.15 1.60
C ILE A 97 -1.75 14.67 2.01
N ILE A 98 -0.73 13.89 1.71
CA ILE A 98 -0.68 12.47 2.08
C ILE A 98 -0.83 12.25 3.60
N TYR A 99 -0.33 13.16 4.44
CA TYR A 99 -0.47 13.06 5.89
C TYR A 99 -1.90 13.37 6.36
N LEU A 100 -2.57 14.31 5.68
CA LEU A 100 -3.99 14.61 5.94
C LEU A 100 -4.87 13.42 5.56
N LEU A 101 -4.61 12.78 4.42
CA LEU A 101 -5.37 11.62 3.95
C LEU A 101 -5.18 10.37 4.82
N ARG A 102 -4.14 10.32 5.65
CA ARG A 102 -3.90 9.25 6.63
C ARG A 102 -4.68 9.43 7.94
N ASP A 103 -5.71 10.25 7.97
CA ASP A 103 -6.61 10.34 9.11
C ASP A 103 -7.63 9.20 9.07
N ILE A 104 -7.80 8.51 10.21
CA ILE A 104 -8.74 7.39 10.33
C ILE A 104 -10.19 7.78 10.03
N LYS A 105 -10.55 9.05 10.33
CA LYS A 105 -11.89 9.58 10.03
C LYS A 105 -12.12 9.72 8.53
N ILE A 106 -11.09 10.18 7.80
CA ILE A 106 -11.15 10.28 6.34
C ILE A 106 -11.28 8.89 5.72
N VAL A 107 -10.50 7.92 6.20
CA VAL A 107 -10.60 6.53 5.75
C VAL A 107 -11.99 5.95 6.03
N ALA A 108 -12.55 6.18 7.22
CA ALA A 108 -13.88 5.70 7.59
C ALA A 108 -14.97 6.31 6.68
N TRP A 109 -14.96 7.63 6.47
CA TRP A 109 -15.93 8.30 5.62
C TRP A 109 -15.83 7.89 4.15
N THR A 110 -14.61 7.82 3.61
CA THR A 110 -14.42 7.39 2.21
C THR A 110 -14.87 5.94 2.01
N THR A 111 -14.53 5.05 2.93
CA THR A 111 -14.98 3.65 2.89
C THR A 111 -16.51 3.55 2.95
N LEU A 112 -17.16 4.32 3.82
CA LEU A 112 -18.61 4.34 3.94
C LEU A 112 -19.27 4.85 2.64
N ILE A 113 -18.81 5.98 2.12
CA ILE A 113 -19.36 6.58 0.90
C ILE A 113 -19.23 5.64 -0.30
N PHE A 114 -18.02 5.14 -0.55
CA PHE A 114 -17.78 4.23 -1.67
C PHE A 114 -18.42 2.86 -1.46
N GLY A 115 -18.53 2.37 -0.22
CA GLY A 115 -19.24 1.13 0.08
C GLY A 115 -20.76 1.21 -0.16
N ILE A 116 -21.36 2.41 -0.01
CA ILE A 116 -22.78 2.63 -0.34
C ILE A 116 -23.01 2.79 -1.86
N LEU A 117 -22.01 3.34 -2.57
CA LEU A 117 -22.09 3.57 -4.01
C LEU A 117 -21.88 2.28 -4.85
N LEU A 118 -21.23 1.27 -4.30
CA LEU A 118 -21.00 -0.05 -4.91
C LEU A 118 -22.20 -0.98 -4.70
#